data_4dff458378c92ab67f2855a12810861d
#
_entry.id   4dff458378c92ab67f2855a12810861d
#
_cell.length_a   1.000
_cell.length_b   1.000
_cell.length_c   1.000
_cell.angle_alpha   90.00
_cell.angle_beta   90.00
_cell.angle_gamma   90.00
#
_symmetry.space_group_name_H-M   'P 1'
#
loop_
_entity.id
_entity.type
_entity.pdbx_description
1 polymer ?
#
loop_
_entity_poly.entity_id
_entity_poly.type
_entity_poly.pdbx_seq_one_letter_code
_entity_poly.pdbx_strand_id
1 'polypeptide(L)'
;MSDMADVISIERAKLLHEQVVQRLRTMLVEGQIPAGAKLNERELAERLAVSRTPLREAIRQLAAEGLVELLPNRGAVAIQLDEADVRASFEVMAALEGLSGELAAARIEPDELRQIQALHFEMLAAYTRRELSAYYRLNAQIHAAINAAARNPVLARSYAQVNARLQALRFRSNQDEHKWQRAVEEHGRMVDALAARDAGALRDILVTHLNHKRDVVLELMRAGRLAMPA
;
A
#
# COMPACT_ATOMS: atom_id res chain seq x y z
N MET A 1 34.41 24.75 3.89
CA MET A 1 34.56 23.36 3.37
C MET A 1 33.97 22.30 4.28
N SER A 2 33.88 22.49 5.60
CA SER A 2 33.27 21.58 6.57
C SER A 2 31.74 21.43 6.33
N ASP A 3 31.03 22.51 6.08
CA ASP A 3 29.57 22.59 5.98
C ASP A 3 28.99 21.75 4.79
N MET A 4 29.70 21.74 3.66
CA MET A 4 29.26 20.98 2.46
C MET A 4 29.49 19.47 2.60
N ALA A 5 30.49 19.03 3.35
CA ALA A 5 30.72 17.61 3.63
C ALA A 5 29.70 17.06 4.60
N ASP A 6 29.27 17.86 5.58
CA ASP A 6 28.21 17.49 6.53
C ASP A 6 26.84 17.41 5.87
N VAL A 7 26.50 18.31 4.95
CA VAL A 7 25.26 18.27 4.16
C VAL A 7 25.21 17.02 3.29
N ILE A 8 26.29 16.69 2.59
CA ILE A 8 26.36 15.47 1.75
C ILE A 8 26.24 14.20 2.61
N SER A 9 26.80 14.19 3.82
CA SER A 9 26.69 13.06 4.75
C SER A 9 25.25 12.86 5.24
N ILE A 10 24.54 13.94 5.56
CA ILE A 10 23.15 13.91 5.99
C ILE A 10 22.22 13.44 4.86
N GLU A 11 22.42 13.93 3.65
CA GLU A 11 21.63 13.50 2.48
C GLU A 11 21.84 12.00 2.18
N ARG A 12 23.08 11.52 2.24
CA ARG A 12 23.38 10.08 2.08
C ARG A 12 22.73 9.22 3.15
N ALA A 13 22.77 9.67 4.41
CA ALA A 13 22.11 8.94 5.51
C ALA A 13 20.59 8.89 5.33
N LYS A 14 19.97 9.97 4.87
CA LYS A 14 18.55 10.05 4.57
C LYS A 14 18.16 9.12 3.42
N LEU A 15 18.88 9.14 2.31
CA LEU A 15 18.66 8.23 1.17
C LEU A 15 18.81 6.76 1.58
N LEU A 16 19.82 6.42 2.38
CA LEU A 16 20.00 5.06 2.88
C LEU A 16 18.83 4.63 3.76
N HIS A 17 18.37 5.51 4.66
CA HIS A 17 17.22 5.25 5.52
C HIS A 17 15.95 4.98 4.68
N GLU A 18 15.64 5.83 3.71
CA GLU A 18 14.50 5.66 2.81
C GLU A 18 14.57 4.32 2.04
N GLN A 19 15.75 3.96 1.55
CA GLN A 19 15.97 2.67 0.88
C GLN A 19 15.72 1.48 1.80
N VAL A 20 16.19 1.54 3.04
CA VAL A 20 15.98 0.47 4.03
C VAL A 20 14.49 0.32 4.38
N VAL A 21 13.79 1.44 4.61
CA VAL A 21 12.34 1.46 4.84
C VAL A 21 11.59 0.80 3.68
N GLN A 22 11.90 1.18 2.44
CA GLN A 22 11.23 0.64 1.26
C GLN A 22 11.50 -0.87 1.06
N ARG A 23 12.73 -1.31 1.26
CA ARG A 23 13.09 -2.73 1.16
C ARG A 23 12.38 -3.57 2.23
N LEU A 24 12.37 -3.12 3.49
CA LEU A 24 11.64 -3.79 4.57
C LEU A 24 10.13 -3.81 4.30
N ARG A 25 9.56 -2.70 3.82
CA ARG A 25 8.15 -2.63 3.42
C ARG A 25 7.82 -3.67 2.35
N THR A 26 8.63 -3.77 1.30
CA THR A 26 8.46 -4.77 0.25
C THR A 26 8.50 -6.19 0.84
N MET A 27 9.47 -6.49 1.71
CA MET A 27 9.59 -7.81 2.36
C MET A 27 8.35 -8.16 3.19
N LEU A 28 7.76 -7.20 3.90
CA LEU A 28 6.53 -7.39 4.68
C LEU A 28 5.31 -7.57 3.77
N VAL A 29 5.16 -6.73 2.76
CA VAL A 29 4.01 -6.75 1.82
C VAL A 29 4.01 -8.02 0.99
N GLU A 30 5.15 -8.41 0.42
CA GLU A 30 5.29 -9.61 -0.40
C GLU A 30 5.36 -10.90 0.42
N GLY A 31 5.40 -10.79 1.77
CA GLY A 31 5.37 -11.91 2.68
C GLY A 31 6.71 -12.63 2.86
N GLN A 32 7.82 -12.05 2.41
CA GLN A 32 9.17 -12.55 2.73
C GLN A 32 9.44 -12.49 4.25
N ILE A 33 8.73 -11.61 4.97
CA ILE A 33 8.56 -11.62 6.42
C ILE A 33 7.09 -11.96 6.66
N PRO A 34 6.77 -13.15 7.18
CA PRO A 34 5.39 -13.57 7.42
C PRO A 34 4.67 -12.68 8.44
N ALA A 35 3.33 -12.57 8.31
CA ALA A 35 2.51 -11.90 9.32
C ALA A 35 2.69 -12.60 10.68
N GLY A 36 2.82 -11.82 11.75
CA GLY A 36 3.09 -12.31 13.11
C GLY A 36 4.55 -12.74 13.35
N ALA A 37 5.39 -12.80 12.32
CA ALA A 37 6.79 -13.19 12.48
C ALA A 37 7.60 -12.09 13.18
N LYS A 38 8.52 -12.53 14.06
CA LYS A 38 9.47 -11.62 14.71
C LYS A 38 10.51 -11.12 13.73
N LEU A 39 10.76 -9.81 13.73
CA LEU A 39 11.81 -9.19 12.95
C LEU A 39 13.17 -9.45 13.63
N ASN A 40 13.98 -10.35 13.07
CA ASN A 40 15.33 -10.61 13.55
C ASN A 40 16.27 -9.50 13.03
N GLU A 41 16.58 -8.52 13.88
CA GLU A 41 17.41 -7.36 13.50
C GLU A 41 18.79 -7.76 12.97
N ARG A 42 19.41 -8.84 13.48
CA ARG A 42 20.71 -9.29 13.02
C ARG A 42 20.66 -9.82 11.61
N GLU A 43 19.73 -10.73 11.36
CA GLU A 43 19.52 -11.34 10.04
C GLU A 43 19.10 -10.30 8.99
N LEU A 44 18.19 -9.40 9.36
CA LEU A 44 17.74 -8.34 8.47
C LEU A 44 18.86 -7.34 8.14
N ALA A 45 19.71 -7.00 9.10
CA ALA A 45 20.87 -6.15 8.87
C ALA A 45 21.86 -6.78 7.87
N GLU A 46 22.11 -8.08 8.01
CA GLU A 46 22.95 -8.85 7.09
C GLU A 46 22.33 -8.91 5.69
N ARG A 47 21.04 -9.27 5.57
CA ARG A 47 20.31 -9.34 4.26
C ARG A 47 20.23 -8.01 3.54
N LEU A 48 20.09 -6.91 4.27
CA LEU A 48 19.98 -5.57 3.70
C LEU A 48 21.33 -4.89 3.52
N ALA A 49 22.41 -5.50 4.00
CA ALA A 49 23.78 -4.97 4.00
C ALA A 49 23.89 -3.58 4.69
N VAL A 50 23.23 -3.43 5.85
CA VAL A 50 23.22 -2.18 6.62
C VAL A 50 23.59 -2.42 8.08
N SER A 51 24.01 -1.36 8.80
CA SER A 51 24.19 -1.43 10.25
C SER A 51 22.83 -1.46 10.99
N ARG A 52 22.87 -1.83 12.28
CA ARG A 52 21.63 -1.97 13.09
C ARG A 52 20.92 -0.63 13.31
N THR A 53 21.63 0.49 13.31
CA THR A 53 21.03 1.81 13.59
C THR A 53 19.99 2.21 12.52
N PRO A 54 20.32 2.34 11.22
CA PRO A 54 19.33 2.65 10.19
C PRO A 54 18.23 1.59 10.09
N LEU A 55 18.53 0.33 10.38
CA LEU A 55 17.50 -0.73 10.42
C LEU A 55 16.49 -0.49 11.54
N ARG A 56 16.93 -0.16 12.75
CA ARG A 56 16.03 0.12 13.88
C ARG A 56 15.17 1.35 13.63
N GLU A 57 15.72 2.39 13.04
CA GLU A 57 14.96 3.58 12.67
C GLU A 57 13.90 3.23 11.60
N ALA A 58 14.24 2.41 10.60
CA ALA A 58 13.28 1.91 9.62
C ALA A 58 12.17 1.06 10.26
N ILE A 59 12.50 0.18 11.19
CA ILE A 59 11.50 -0.62 11.94
C ILE A 59 10.57 0.30 12.75
N ARG A 60 11.10 1.33 13.43
CA ARG A 60 10.29 2.32 14.17
C ARG A 60 9.35 3.09 13.25
N GLN A 61 9.82 3.50 12.08
CA GLN A 61 8.98 4.16 11.07
C GLN A 61 7.86 3.23 10.60
N LEU A 62 8.16 1.97 10.26
CA LEU A 62 7.16 1.00 9.84
C LEU A 62 6.18 0.65 10.96
N ALA A 63 6.59 0.74 12.22
CA ALA A 63 5.70 0.61 13.36
C ALA A 63 4.75 1.81 13.50
N ALA A 64 5.25 3.02 13.30
CA ALA A 64 4.41 4.23 13.27
C ALA A 64 3.40 4.20 12.11
N GLU A 65 3.74 3.54 11.02
CA GLU A 65 2.86 3.31 9.86
C GLU A 65 1.89 2.13 10.06
N GLY A 66 2.07 1.29 11.09
CA GLY A 66 1.19 0.17 11.41
C GLY A 66 1.46 -1.13 10.65
N LEU A 67 2.63 -1.27 10.02
CA LEU A 67 3.10 -2.53 9.39
C LEU A 67 3.81 -3.47 10.37
N VAL A 68 4.30 -2.91 11.46
CA VAL A 68 5.07 -3.60 12.50
C VAL A 68 4.52 -3.21 13.86
N GLU A 69 4.53 -4.13 14.82
CA GLU A 69 4.25 -3.88 16.22
C GLU A 69 5.53 -3.97 17.03
N LEU A 70 5.79 -2.94 17.87
CA LEU A 70 6.92 -2.96 18.81
C LEU A 70 6.48 -3.58 20.12
N LEU A 71 7.08 -4.70 20.49
CA LEU A 71 6.79 -5.38 21.75
C LEU A 71 7.80 -4.96 22.82
N PRO A 72 7.35 -4.48 24.01
CA PRO A 72 8.24 -4.10 25.10
C PRO A 72 9.21 -5.23 25.45
N ASN A 73 10.52 -4.96 25.39
CA ASN A 73 11.60 -5.92 25.69
C ASN A 73 11.64 -7.19 24.81
N ARG A 74 10.83 -7.26 23.75
CA ARG A 74 10.74 -8.47 22.88
C ARG A 74 11.07 -8.17 21.41
N GLY A 75 11.38 -6.91 21.06
CA GLY A 75 11.70 -6.48 19.71
C GLY A 75 10.47 -6.10 18.91
N ALA A 76 10.46 -6.42 17.61
CA ALA A 76 9.40 -6.06 16.69
C ALA A 76 8.81 -7.30 16.01
N VAL A 77 7.51 -7.26 15.68
CA VAL A 77 6.79 -8.32 14.95
C VAL A 77 6.05 -7.71 13.76
N ALA A 78 5.95 -8.44 12.66
CA ALA A 78 5.11 -8.06 11.53
C ALA A 78 3.63 -8.05 11.95
N ILE A 79 2.88 -7.04 11.52
CA ILE A 79 1.45 -6.97 11.88
C ILE A 79 0.70 -8.21 11.38
N GLN A 80 -0.17 -8.73 12.23
CA GLN A 80 -1.11 -9.80 11.89
C GLN A 80 -2.51 -9.32 12.24
N LEU A 81 -3.40 -9.30 11.25
CA LEU A 81 -4.79 -8.88 11.43
C LEU A 81 -5.69 -10.12 11.49
N ASP A 82 -6.64 -10.13 12.41
CA ASP A 82 -7.74 -11.09 12.42
C ASP A 82 -8.90 -10.65 11.49
N GLU A 83 -9.96 -11.47 11.38
CA GLU A 83 -11.11 -11.15 10.53
C GLU A 83 -11.85 -9.88 10.98
N ALA A 84 -11.93 -9.61 12.27
CA ALA A 84 -12.59 -8.42 12.80
C ALA A 84 -11.79 -7.16 12.46
N ASP A 85 -10.47 -7.21 12.65
CA ASP A 85 -9.54 -6.16 12.25
C ASP A 85 -9.61 -5.84 10.75
N VAL A 86 -9.67 -6.88 9.92
CA VAL A 86 -9.79 -6.75 8.46
C VAL A 86 -11.09 -6.06 8.10
N ARG A 87 -12.25 -6.51 8.65
CA ARG A 87 -13.54 -5.88 8.39
C ARG A 87 -13.55 -4.41 8.76
N ALA A 88 -13.14 -4.09 10.00
CA ALA A 88 -13.10 -2.71 10.49
C ALA A 88 -12.14 -1.83 9.66
N SER A 89 -10.98 -2.35 9.29
CA SER A 89 -10.01 -1.60 8.47
C SER A 89 -10.52 -1.33 7.05
N PHE A 90 -11.18 -2.31 6.41
CA PHE A 90 -11.76 -2.11 5.06
C PHE A 90 -12.99 -1.19 5.08
N GLU A 91 -13.80 -1.20 6.15
CA GLU A 91 -14.92 -0.29 6.32
C GLU A 91 -14.45 1.18 6.34
N VAL A 92 -13.43 1.47 7.15
CA VAL A 92 -12.81 2.81 7.19
C VAL A 92 -12.15 3.15 5.87
N MET A 93 -11.40 2.20 5.25
CA MET A 93 -10.72 2.43 3.98
C MET A 93 -11.72 2.75 2.86
N ALA A 94 -12.85 2.05 2.78
CA ALA A 94 -13.89 2.31 1.79
C ALA A 94 -14.47 3.73 1.93
N ALA A 95 -14.69 4.20 3.16
CA ALA A 95 -15.14 5.57 3.41
C ALA A 95 -14.09 6.60 2.99
N LEU A 96 -12.81 6.37 3.31
CA LEU A 96 -11.70 7.27 2.94
C LEU A 96 -11.48 7.31 1.42
N GLU A 97 -11.50 6.17 0.74
CA GLU A 97 -11.36 6.13 -0.72
C GLU A 97 -12.58 6.72 -1.43
N GLY A 98 -13.79 6.48 -0.93
CA GLY A 98 -14.99 7.11 -1.45
C GLY A 98 -14.93 8.63 -1.38
N LEU A 99 -14.54 9.19 -0.22
CA LEU A 99 -14.33 10.63 -0.07
C LEU A 99 -13.16 11.13 -0.94
N SER A 100 -12.10 10.35 -1.10
CA SER A 100 -10.99 10.70 -2.00
C SER A 100 -11.47 10.85 -3.44
N GLY A 101 -12.28 9.91 -3.92
CA GLY A 101 -12.86 9.95 -5.27
C GLY A 101 -13.78 11.13 -5.48
N GLU A 102 -14.68 11.38 -4.56
CA GLU A 102 -15.62 12.52 -4.61
C GLU A 102 -14.88 13.86 -4.73
N LEU A 103 -13.88 14.07 -3.86
CA LEU A 103 -13.08 15.30 -3.87
C LEU A 103 -12.14 15.37 -5.07
N ALA A 104 -11.54 14.26 -5.49
CA ALA A 104 -10.65 14.22 -6.66
C ALA A 104 -11.37 14.56 -7.95
N ALA A 105 -12.57 14.03 -8.18
CA ALA A 105 -13.37 14.35 -9.37
C ALA A 105 -13.62 15.86 -9.53
N ALA A 106 -13.82 16.57 -8.42
CA ALA A 106 -14.02 18.01 -8.42
C ALA A 106 -12.72 18.81 -8.61
N ARG A 107 -11.56 18.27 -8.16
CA ARG A 107 -10.32 19.05 -7.97
C ARG A 107 -9.17 18.67 -8.89
N ILE A 108 -9.27 17.53 -9.59
CA ILE A 108 -8.19 17.01 -10.42
C ILE A 108 -7.83 17.95 -11.56
N GLU A 109 -6.53 18.15 -11.78
CA GLU A 109 -6.00 18.91 -12.90
C GLU A 109 -5.79 18.01 -14.14
N PRO A 110 -5.81 18.58 -15.37
CA PRO A 110 -5.66 17.79 -16.58
C PRO A 110 -4.40 16.93 -16.65
N ASP A 111 -3.28 17.41 -16.11
CA ASP A 111 -2.01 16.68 -16.09
C ASP A 111 -2.06 15.48 -15.14
N GLU A 112 -2.68 15.63 -13.97
CA GLU A 112 -2.87 14.56 -13.00
C GLU A 112 -3.77 13.45 -13.58
N LEU A 113 -4.83 13.85 -14.29
CA LEU A 113 -5.71 12.90 -14.98
C LEU A 113 -4.93 12.08 -16.02
N ARG A 114 -4.12 12.76 -16.86
CA ARG A 114 -3.28 12.07 -17.85
C ARG A 114 -2.30 11.11 -17.19
N GLN A 115 -1.73 11.48 -16.05
CA GLN A 115 -0.84 10.60 -15.29
C GLN A 115 -1.56 9.36 -14.76
N ILE A 116 -2.78 9.51 -14.21
CA ILE A 116 -3.59 8.38 -13.74
C ILE A 116 -3.98 7.45 -14.90
N GLN A 117 -4.34 8.02 -16.06
CA GLN A 117 -4.62 7.24 -17.26
C GLN A 117 -3.38 6.44 -17.74
N ALA A 118 -2.20 7.05 -17.73
CA ALA A 118 -0.95 6.36 -18.07
C ALA A 118 -0.66 5.20 -17.11
N LEU A 119 -0.78 5.41 -15.80
CA LEU A 119 -0.63 4.36 -14.79
C LEU A 119 -1.63 3.21 -15.00
N HIS A 120 -2.86 3.52 -15.40
CA HIS A 120 -3.86 2.51 -15.70
C HIS A 120 -3.48 1.66 -16.92
N PHE A 121 -3.00 2.25 -18.02
CA PHE A 121 -2.51 1.50 -19.18
C PHE A 121 -1.31 0.62 -18.84
N GLU A 122 -0.37 1.11 -18.05
CA GLU A 122 0.75 0.31 -17.56
C GLU A 122 0.27 -0.86 -16.69
N MET A 123 -0.73 -0.63 -15.83
CA MET A 123 -1.33 -1.67 -14.99
C MET A 123 -2.02 -2.75 -15.84
N LEU A 124 -2.73 -2.39 -16.92
CA LEU A 124 -3.30 -3.33 -17.87
C LEU A 124 -2.21 -4.16 -18.57
N ALA A 125 -1.12 -3.52 -18.96
CA ALA A 125 0.02 -4.23 -19.55
C ALA A 125 0.65 -5.23 -18.57
N ALA A 126 0.84 -4.85 -17.30
CA ALA A 126 1.33 -5.74 -16.26
C ALA A 126 0.35 -6.91 -15.99
N TYR A 127 -0.96 -6.65 -16.00
CA TYR A 127 -2.00 -7.68 -15.92
C TYR A 127 -1.89 -8.69 -17.06
N THR A 128 -1.78 -8.20 -18.31
CA THR A 128 -1.67 -9.05 -19.50
C THR A 128 -0.40 -9.92 -19.46
N ARG A 129 0.71 -9.40 -18.93
CA ARG A 129 1.97 -10.13 -18.77
C ARG A 129 2.04 -11.01 -17.51
N ARG A 130 0.99 -11.00 -16.67
CA ARG A 130 0.93 -11.74 -15.39
C ARG A 130 2.02 -11.31 -14.39
N GLU A 131 2.43 -10.05 -14.43
CA GLU A 131 3.43 -9.46 -13.55
C GLU A 131 2.77 -8.91 -12.26
N LEU A 132 2.48 -9.81 -11.30
CA LEU A 132 1.72 -9.47 -10.09
C LEU A 132 2.30 -8.30 -9.29
N SER A 133 3.61 -8.29 -9.05
CA SER A 133 4.26 -7.22 -8.27
C SER A 133 4.19 -5.87 -8.98
N ALA A 134 4.37 -5.84 -10.31
CA ALA A 134 4.23 -4.64 -11.12
C ALA A 134 2.77 -4.13 -11.11
N TYR A 135 1.81 -5.03 -11.34
CA TYR A 135 0.38 -4.72 -11.26
C TYR A 135 0.02 -4.10 -9.91
N TYR A 136 0.41 -4.74 -8.80
CA TYR A 136 0.08 -4.25 -7.46
C TYR A 136 0.68 -2.88 -7.18
N ARG A 137 1.92 -2.64 -7.58
CA ARG A 137 2.58 -1.34 -7.45
C ARG A 137 1.84 -0.24 -8.21
N LEU A 138 1.45 -0.51 -9.46
CA LEU A 138 0.70 0.43 -10.31
C LEU A 138 -0.71 0.69 -9.76
N ASN A 139 -1.40 -0.36 -9.31
CA ASN A 139 -2.67 -0.24 -8.60
C ASN A 139 -2.55 0.69 -7.38
N ALA A 140 -1.53 0.49 -6.54
CA ALA A 140 -1.32 1.34 -5.38
C ALA A 140 -1.01 2.80 -5.76
N GLN A 141 -0.29 3.04 -6.86
CA GLN A 141 0.00 4.37 -7.38
C GLN A 141 -1.28 5.07 -7.90
N ILE A 142 -2.20 4.36 -8.56
CA ILE A 142 -3.48 4.92 -9.02
C ILE A 142 -4.30 5.41 -7.82
N HIS A 143 -4.50 4.57 -6.80
CA HIS A 143 -5.25 4.96 -5.59
C HIS A 143 -4.58 6.12 -4.84
N ALA A 144 -3.25 6.12 -4.74
CA ALA A 144 -2.50 7.21 -4.13
C ALA A 144 -2.63 8.52 -4.92
N ALA A 145 -2.62 8.47 -6.26
CA ALA A 145 -2.80 9.63 -7.13
C ALA A 145 -4.22 10.21 -7.02
N ILE A 146 -5.25 9.36 -6.97
CA ILE A 146 -6.64 9.80 -6.71
C ILE A 146 -6.74 10.49 -5.35
N ASN A 147 -6.13 9.90 -4.31
CA ASN A 147 -6.12 10.48 -2.97
C ASN A 147 -5.37 11.83 -2.92
N ALA A 148 -4.25 11.96 -3.62
CA ALA A 148 -3.50 13.21 -3.74
C ALA A 148 -4.31 14.29 -4.46
N ALA A 149 -5.01 13.95 -5.55
CA ALA A 149 -5.89 14.85 -6.29
C ALA A 149 -7.08 15.36 -5.47
N ALA A 150 -7.45 14.67 -4.39
CA ALA A 150 -8.44 15.14 -3.42
C ALA A 150 -8.00 16.41 -2.66
N ARG A 151 -6.70 16.75 -2.66
CA ARG A 151 -6.13 17.96 -2.00
C ARG A 151 -6.58 18.15 -0.56
N ASN A 152 -6.68 17.04 0.18
CA ASN A 152 -7.04 17.04 1.59
C ASN A 152 -5.94 16.37 2.43
N PRO A 153 -5.07 17.13 3.09
CA PRO A 153 -3.94 16.57 3.83
C PRO A 153 -4.35 15.74 5.06
N VAL A 154 -5.52 15.96 5.63
CA VAL A 154 -6.03 15.14 6.73
C VAL A 154 -6.46 13.77 6.18
N LEU A 155 -7.22 13.75 5.10
CA LEU A 155 -7.62 12.54 4.40
C LEU A 155 -6.40 11.72 3.96
N ALA A 156 -5.39 12.37 3.37
CA ALA A 156 -4.17 11.70 2.92
C ALA A 156 -3.42 10.99 4.07
N ARG A 157 -3.31 11.63 5.24
CA ARG A 157 -2.68 10.99 6.43
C ARG A 157 -3.49 9.80 6.94
N SER A 158 -4.82 9.96 7.08
CA SER A 158 -5.70 8.88 7.52
C SER A 158 -5.69 7.70 6.56
N TYR A 159 -5.75 7.98 5.25
CA TYR A 159 -5.63 6.99 4.19
C TYR A 159 -4.30 6.21 4.30
N ALA A 160 -3.17 6.91 4.38
CA ALA A 160 -1.85 6.27 4.47
C ALA A 160 -1.75 5.32 5.67
N GLN A 161 -2.27 5.72 6.83
CA GLN A 161 -2.23 4.92 8.05
C GLN A 161 -3.08 3.63 7.94
N VAL A 162 -4.30 3.73 7.41
CA VAL A 162 -5.16 2.54 7.23
C VAL A 162 -4.64 1.65 6.10
N ASN A 163 -4.19 2.25 4.99
CA ASN A 163 -3.67 1.51 3.85
C ASN A 163 -2.42 0.70 4.20
N ALA A 164 -1.52 1.22 5.03
CA ALA A 164 -0.32 0.51 5.47
C ALA A 164 -0.66 -0.84 6.11
N ARG A 165 -1.67 -0.90 6.98
CA ARG A 165 -2.13 -2.15 7.63
C ARG A 165 -2.68 -3.18 6.65
N LEU A 166 -3.32 -2.74 5.56
CA LEU A 166 -3.98 -3.60 4.58
C LEU A 166 -3.08 -4.03 3.42
N GLN A 167 -1.91 -3.39 3.22
CA GLN A 167 -1.07 -3.58 2.04
C GLN A 167 -0.74 -5.05 1.75
N ALA A 168 -0.28 -5.81 2.75
CA ALA A 168 0.09 -7.21 2.58
C ALA A 168 -1.10 -8.09 2.20
N LEU A 169 -2.27 -7.85 2.78
CA LEU A 169 -3.50 -8.59 2.47
C LEU A 169 -4.00 -8.26 1.05
N ARG A 170 -3.98 -6.99 0.68
CA ARG A 170 -4.35 -6.53 -0.67
C ARG A 170 -3.42 -7.11 -1.74
N PHE A 171 -2.12 -7.17 -1.49
CA PHE A 171 -1.15 -7.79 -2.40
C PHE A 171 -1.47 -9.27 -2.64
N ARG A 172 -1.57 -10.06 -1.55
CA ARG A 172 -1.80 -11.50 -1.65
C ARG A 172 -3.15 -11.88 -2.25
N SER A 173 -4.18 -11.07 -2.02
CA SER A 173 -5.52 -11.33 -2.58
C SER A 173 -5.61 -11.18 -4.10
N ASN A 174 -4.59 -10.66 -4.78
CA ASN A 174 -4.52 -10.56 -6.24
C ASN A 174 -4.00 -11.84 -6.92
N GLN A 175 -3.65 -12.89 -6.17
CA GLN A 175 -3.17 -14.14 -6.74
C GLN A 175 -4.27 -15.01 -7.40
N ASP A 176 -5.55 -14.69 -7.16
CA ASP A 176 -6.69 -15.38 -7.79
C ASP A 176 -7.06 -14.68 -9.10
N GLU A 177 -6.91 -15.39 -10.23
CA GLU A 177 -7.04 -14.83 -11.58
C GLU A 177 -8.42 -14.24 -11.87
N HIS A 178 -9.51 -14.93 -11.51
CA HIS A 178 -10.88 -14.44 -11.75
C HIS A 178 -11.18 -13.16 -10.96
N LYS A 179 -10.65 -13.08 -9.75
CA LYS A 179 -10.81 -11.92 -8.88
C LYS A 179 -9.95 -10.75 -9.36
N TRP A 180 -8.83 -11.04 -10.00
CA TRP A 180 -7.95 -10.05 -10.61
C TRP A 180 -8.60 -9.36 -11.81
N GLN A 181 -9.22 -10.11 -12.73
CA GLN A 181 -9.94 -9.54 -13.87
C GLN A 181 -11.00 -8.51 -13.45
N ARG A 182 -11.84 -8.85 -12.46
CA ARG A 182 -12.85 -7.93 -11.93
C ARG A 182 -12.23 -6.62 -11.41
N ALA A 183 -11.12 -6.72 -10.67
CA ALA A 183 -10.44 -5.53 -10.17
C ALA A 183 -9.94 -4.62 -11.31
N VAL A 184 -9.45 -5.20 -12.41
CA VAL A 184 -9.03 -4.46 -13.62
C VAL A 184 -10.20 -3.72 -14.25
N GLU A 185 -11.36 -4.37 -14.40
CA GLU A 185 -12.58 -3.75 -14.94
C GLU A 185 -13.08 -2.60 -14.05
N GLU A 186 -13.01 -2.77 -12.73
CA GLU A 186 -13.36 -1.72 -11.77
C GLU A 186 -12.45 -0.50 -11.91
N HIS A 187 -11.14 -0.71 -12.10
CA HIS A 187 -10.19 0.39 -12.32
C HIS A 187 -10.46 1.16 -13.63
N GLY A 188 -10.84 0.46 -14.70
CA GLY A 188 -11.28 1.13 -15.94
C GLY A 188 -12.42 2.11 -15.67
N ARG A 189 -13.46 1.64 -14.97
CA ARG A 189 -14.60 2.48 -14.60
C ARG A 189 -14.23 3.64 -13.66
N MET A 190 -13.25 3.46 -12.75
CA MET A 190 -12.73 4.55 -11.91
C MET A 190 -12.11 5.66 -12.77
N VAL A 191 -11.28 5.28 -13.74
CA VAL A 191 -10.63 6.24 -14.63
C VAL A 191 -11.65 6.96 -15.52
N ASP A 192 -12.65 6.26 -16.03
CA ASP A 192 -13.73 6.85 -16.84
C ASP A 192 -14.56 7.85 -16.01
N ALA A 193 -14.97 7.49 -14.79
CA ALA A 193 -15.71 8.36 -13.89
C ALA A 193 -14.89 9.60 -13.49
N LEU A 194 -13.59 9.43 -13.25
CA LEU A 194 -12.68 10.53 -12.94
C LEU A 194 -12.54 11.48 -14.14
N ALA A 195 -12.39 10.94 -15.36
CA ALA A 195 -12.32 11.72 -16.59
C ALA A 195 -13.63 12.51 -16.87
N ALA A 196 -14.78 11.90 -16.57
CA ALA A 196 -16.09 12.53 -16.64
C ALA A 196 -16.34 13.53 -15.49
N ARG A 197 -15.47 13.62 -14.51
CA ARG A 197 -15.64 14.37 -13.25
C ARG A 197 -16.93 14.00 -12.50
N ASP A 198 -17.38 12.74 -12.63
CA ASP A 198 -18.55 12.23 -11.95
C ASP A 198 -18.18 11.78 -10.53
N ALA A 199 -18.32 12.72 -9.58
CA ALA A 199 -17.98 12.52 -8.19
C ALA A 199 -18.79 11.39 -7.53
N GLY A 200 -20.08 11.27 -7.87
CA GLY A 200 -20.96 10.25 -7.34
C GLY A 200 -20.58 8.86 -7.84
N ALA A 201 -20.42 8.70 -9.14
CA ALA A 201 -20.00 7.44 -9.74
C ALA A 201 -18.63 6.99 -9.23
N LEU A 202 -17.64 7.88 -9.18
CA LEU A 202 -16.29 7.53 -8.70
C LEU A 202 -16.30 7.10 -7.23
N ARG A 203 -17.02 7.80 -6.36
CA ARG A 203 -17.22 7.40 -4.96
C ARG A 203 -17.78 6.00 -4.87
N ASP A 204 -18.90 5.72 -5.56
CA ASP A 204 -19.61 4.44 -5.44
C ASP A 204 -18.78 3.28 -6.01
N ILE A 205 -18.03 3.51 -7.09
CA ILE A 205 -17.10 2.53 -7.66
C ILE A 205 -15.99 2.20 -6.67
N LEU A 206 -15.34 3.20 -6.05
CA LEU A 206 -14.27 3.00 -5.07
C LEU A 206 -14.76 2.24 -3.84
N VAL A 207 -15.91 2.62 -3.28
CA VAL A 207 -16.51 1.93 -2.13
C VAL A 207 -16.84 0.47 -2.49
N THR A 208 -17.44 0.24 -3.64
CA THR A 208 -17.77 -1.12 -4.11
C THR A 208 -16.52 -1.95 -4.33
N HIS A 209 -15.48 -1.39 -4.96
CA HIS A 209 -14.19 -2.03 -5.16
C HIS A 209 -13.56 -2.49 -3.84
N LEU A 210 -13.54 -1.63 -2.82
CA LEU A 210 -13.00 -1.98 -1.50
C LEU A 210 -13.82 -3.06 -0.79
N ASN A 211 -15.15 -3.04 -0.91
CA ASN A 211 -16.00 -4.08 -0.38
C ASN A 211 -15.73 -5.44 -1.05
N HIS A 212 -15.62 -5.48 -2.37
CA HIS A 212 -15.24 -6.71 -3.08
C HIS A 212 -13.85 -7.20 -2.65
N LYS A 213 -12.90 -6.28 -2.49
CA LYS A 213 -11.55 -6.62 -2.03
C LYS A 213 -11.55 -7.19 -0.62
N ARG A 214 -12.32 -6.61 0.30
CA ARG A 214 -12.55 -7.15 1.66
C ARG A 214 -13.04 -8.59 1.60
N ASP A 215 -14.09 -8.84 0.81
CA ASP A 215 -14.72 -10.16 0.76
C ASP A 215 -13.78 -11.23 0.22
N VAL A 216 -12.95 -10.87 -0.79
CA VAL A 216 -11.87 -11.74 -1.29
C VAL A 216 -10.83 -12.03 -0.20
N VAL A 217 -10.39 -11.03 0.54
CA VAL A 217 -9.42 -11.20 1.63
C VAL A 217 -9.98 -12.12 2.70
N LEU A 218 -11.21 -11.91 3.15
CA LEU A 218 -11.85 -12.72 4.19
C LEU A 218 -12.06 -14.17 3.74
N GLU A 219 -12.44 -14.39 2.49
CA GLU A 219 -12.56 -15.74 1.92
C GLU A 219 -11.22 -16.47 1.93
N LEU A 220 -10.14 -15.81 1.48
CA LEU A 220 -8.80 -16.37 1.46
C LEU A 220 -8.25 -16.63 2.87
N MET A 221 -8.56 -15.77 3.85
CA MET A 221 -8.22 -15.98 5.26
C MET A 221 -8.86 -17.27 5.79
N ARG A 222 -10.16 -17.44 5.57
CA ARG A 222 -10.91 -18.62 6.01
C ARG A 222 -10.44 -19.90 5.35
N ALA A 223 -10.01 -19.81 4.10
CA ALA A 223 -9.42 -20.93 3.36
C ALA A 223 -7.96 -21.23 3.75
N GLY A 224 -7.36 -20.46 4.68
CA GLY A 224 -5.94 -20.60 5.05
C GLY A 224 -4.95 -20.21 3.93
N ARG A 225 -5.43 -19.59 2.85
CA ARG A 225 -4.63 -19.29 1.63
C ARG A 225 -3.88 -17.96 1.71
N LEU A 226 -4.08 -17.16 2.75
CA LEU A 226 -3.29 -15.96 3.04
C LEU A 226 -2.13 -16.23 4.00
N ALA A 227 -2.11 -17.39 4.66
CA ALA A 227 -0.92 -17.86 5.35
C ALA A 227 0.16 -18.20 4.29
N MET A 228 1.37 -17.65 4.45
CA MET A 228 2.51 -18.09 3.63
C MET A 228 2.75 -19.58 3.83
N PRO A 229 3.13 -20.33 2.78
CA PRO A 229 3.71 -21.64 3.00
C PRO A 229 4.94 -21.47 3.90
N ALA A 230 5.02 -22.33 4.92
CA ALA A 230 6.12 -22.40 5.87
C ALA A 230 7.47 -22.60 5.16
#